data_3ae88b277c3222d8c7538fd538570b33
#
_entry.id   3ae88b277c3222d8c7538fd538570b33
#
_cell.length_a   1.000
_cell.length_b   1.000
_cell.length_c   1.000
_cell.angle_alpha   90.00
_cell.angle_beta   90.00
_cell.angle_gamma   90.00
#
_symmetry.space_group_name_H-M   'P 1'
#
loop_
_entity.id
_entity.type
_entity.pdbx_description
1 polymer ?
#
loop_
_entity_poly.entity_id
_entity_poly.type
_entity_poly.pdbx_seq_one_letter_code
_entity_poly.pdbx_strand_id
1 'polypeptide(L)'
;MSSPFTADVVDAIKRHMNDDHADDALIIVRGLGGRPEATTAVTSGVDGEAIEFTVDGGERVRVAWGESLTERAQVRMAVVRLYRDACHALGIPARGEH
;
A
#
# COMPACT_ATOMS: atom_id res chain seq x y z
N MET A 1 -8.39 -10.88 -15.79
CA MET A 1 -7.48 -9.84 -16.29
C MET A 1 -6.10 -10.07 -15.70
N SER A 2 -5.07 -10.06 -16.52
CA SER A 2 -3.73 -10.32 -16.03
C SER A 2 -3.11 -9.05 -15.44
N SER A 3 -2.39 -9.23 -14.34
CA SER A 3 -1.60 -8.17 -13.73
C SER A 3 -0.37 -7.88 -14.60
N PRO A 4 0.12 -6.62 -14.66
CA PRO A 4 1.38 -6.30 -15.32
C PRO A 4 2.59 -6.84 -14.55
N PHE A 5 2.38 -7.33 -13.33
CA PHE A 5 3.46 -7.83 -12.47
C PHE A 5 3.43 -9.35 -12.40
N THR A 6 4.62 -9.96 -12.56
CA THR A 6 4.76 -11.41 -12.38
C THR A 6 4.66 -11.76 -10.89
N ALA A 7 4.47 -13.04 -10.60
CA ALA A 7 4.42 -13.51 -9.22
C ALA A 7 5.70 -13.16 -8.45
N ASP A 8 6.86 -13.27 -9.10
CA ASP A 8 8.14 -12.94 -8.48
C ASP A 8 8.23 -11.46 -8.12
N VAL A 9 7.73 -10.58 -9.00
CA VAL A 9 7.72 -9.15 -8.76
C VAL A 9 6.78 -8.82 -7.61
N VAL A 10 5.59 -9.42 -7.60
CA VAL A 10 4.62 -9.23 -6.51
C VAL A 10 5.22 -9.66 -5.17
N ASP A 11 5.87 -10.81 -5.13
CA ASP A 11 6.50 -11.30 -3.90
C ASP A 11 7.61 -10.36 -3.41
N ALA A 12 8.41 -9.82 -4.33
CA ALA A 12 9.46 -8.88 -3.97
C ALA A 12 8.88 -7.58 -3.41
N ILE A 13 7.82 -7.06 -4.00
CA ILE A 13 7.14 -5.85 -3.52
C ILE A 13 6.55 -6.09 -2.13
N LYS A 14 5.86 -7.22 -1.94
CA LYS A 14 5.28 -7.58 -0.64
C LYS A 14 6.35 -7.65 0.44
N ARG A 15 7.47 -8.30 0.14
CA ARG A 15 8.57 -8.44 1.09
C ARG A 15 9.14 -7.08 1.48
N HIS A 16 9.40 -6.25 0.49
CA HIS A 16 9.96 -4.92 0.72
C HIS A 16 9.00 -4.06 1.57
N MET A 17 7.72 -4.06 1.23
CA MET A 17 6.72 -3.32 1.98
C MET A 17 6.64 -3.80 3.42
N ASN A 18 6.60 -5.11 3.63
CA ASN A 18 6.45 -5.67 4.97
C ASN A 18 7.68 -5.51 5.82
N ASP A 19 8.88 -5.51 5.22
CA ASP A 19 10.13 -5.37 5.95
C ASP A 19 10.47 -3.91 6.26
N ASP A 20 10.24 -3.01 5.29
CA ASP A 20 10.73 -1.64 5.39
C ASP A 20 9.64 -0.57 5.51
N HIS A 21 8.42 -0.88 5.13
CA HIS A 21 7.32 0.07 5.06
C HIS A 21 6.04 -0.39 5.76
N ALA A 22 6.18 -1.24 6.79
CA ALA A 22 5.01 -1.72 7.53
C ALA A 22 4.23 -0.58 8.18
N ASP A 23 4.92 0.42 8.70
CA ASP A 23 4.28 1.59 9.31
C ASP A 23 3.52 2.41 8.28
N ASP A 24 4.09 2.53 7.08
CA ASP A 24 3.44 3.26 5.99
C ASP A 24 2.18 2.54 5.53
N ALA A 25 2.24 1.21 5.46
CA ALA A 25 1.07 0.39 5.11
C ALA A 25 -0.07 0.62 6.11
N LEU A 26 0.25 0.67 7.39
CA LEU A 26 -0.75 0.90 8.43
C LEU A 26 -1.40 2.26 8.28
N ILE A 27 -0.62 3.30 8.02
CA ILE A 27 -1.13 4.66 7.81
C ILE A 27 -2.03 4.71 6.57
N ILE A 28 -1.62 4.06 5.49
CA ILE A 28 -2.43 4.00 4.27
C ILE A 28 -3.78 3.36 4.55
N VAL A 29 -3.80 2.25 5.26
CA VAL A 29 -5.04 1.56 5.61
C VAL A 29 -5.94 2.43 6.49
N ARG A 30 -5.36 3.13 7.45
CA ARG A 30 -6.12 4.02 8.34
C ARG A 30 -6.71 5.21 7.61
N GLY A 31 -5.94 5.84 6.72
CA GLY A 31 -6.35 7.06 6.04
C GLY A 31 -7.16 6.84 4.78
N LEU A 32 -6.83 5.84 4.00
CA LEU A 32 -7.45 5.59 2.69
C LEU A 32 -8.23 4.29 2.63
N GLY A 33 -7.96 3.35 3.51
CA GLY A 33 -8.60 2.05 3.52
C GLY A 33 -9.88 1.97 4.33
N GLY A 34 -10.31 3.04 4.95
CA GLY A 34 -11.52 3.05 5.75
C GLY A 34 -11.40 2.28 7.07
N ARG A 35 -10.19 2.14 7.59
CA ARG A 35 -9.93 1.41 8.83
C ARG A 35 -9.12 2.24 9.82
N PRO A 36 -9.71 3.32 10.36
CA PRO A 36 -8.96 4.24 11.23
C PRO A 36 -8.46 3.62 12.53
N GLU A 37 -9.03 2.49 12.95
CA GLU A 37 -8.65 1.80 14.18
C GLU A 37 -7.74 0.59 13.94
N ALA A 38 -7.27 0.37 12.70
CA ALA A 38 -6.38 -0.74 12.41
C ALA A 38 -5.10 -0.67 13.23
N THR A 39 -4.63 -1.81 13.72
CA THR A 39 -3.40 -1.90 14.50
C THR A 39 -2.26 -2.54 13.72
N THR A 40 -2.55 -3.36 12.71
CA THR A 40 -1.55 -3.95 11.83
C THR A 40 -2.04 -3.96 10.39
N ALA A 41 -1.12 -3.83 9.45
CA ALA A 41 -1.42 -3.97 8.05
C ALA A 41 -0.23 -4.65 7.36
N VAL A 42 -0.51 -5.78 6.72
CA VAL A 42 0.47 -6.56 5.97
C VAL A 42 0.12 -6.46 4.50
N THR A 43 1.10 -6.09 3.67
CA THR A 43 0.88 -6.07 2.22
C THR A 43 0.72 -7.51 1.74
N SER A 44 -0.44 -7.83 1.18
CA SER A 44 -0.80 -9.18 0.76
C SER A 44 -0.98 -9.33 -0.74
N GLY A 45 -1.05 -8.24 -1.49
CA GLY A 45 -1.16 -8.31 -2.94
C GLY A 45 -0.92 -6.96 -3.60
N VAL A 46 -0.52 -7.01 -4.86
CA VAL A 46 -0.27 -5.82 -5.69
C VAL A 46 -0.66 -6.16 -7.11
N ASP A 47 -1.38 -5.28 -7.77
CA ASP A 47 -1.60 -5.37 -9.20
C ASP A 47 -1.54 -3.98 -9.83
N GLY A 48 -1.86 -3.88 -11.10
CA GLY A 48 -1.77 -2.60 -11.82
C GLY A 48 -2.77 -1.56 -11.37
N GLU A 49 -3.82 -1.95 -10.66
CA GLU A 49 -4.91 -1.05 -10.27
C GLU A 49 -4.93 -0.72 -8.79
N ALA A 50 -4.39 -1.59 -7.94
CA ALA A 50 -4.48 -1.41 -6.50
C ALA A 50 -3.40 -2.19 -5.75
N ILE A 51 -3.26 -1.83 -4.48
CA ILE A 51 -2.48 -2.61 -3.51
C ILE A 51 -3.46 -3.18 -2.48
N GLU A 52 -3.21 -4.42 -2.04
CA GLU A 52 -4.07 -5.09 -1.07
C GLU A 52 -3.31 -5.33 0.23
N PHE A 53 -4.01 -5.09 1.33
CA PHE A 53 -3.47 -5.31 2.67
C PHE A 53 -4.34 -6.29 3.43
N THR A 54 -3.73 -7.09 4.29
CA THR A 54 -4.46 -7.85 5.30
C THR A 54 -4.35 -7.08 6.62
N VAL A 55 -5.49 -6.68 7.15
CA VAL A 55 -5.59 -5.82 8.32
C VAL A 55 -5.95 -6.63 9.54
N ASP A 56 -5.21 -6.40 10.63
CA ASP A 56 -5.44 -7.05 11.93
C ASP A 56 -5.54 -8.59 11.83
N GLY A 57 -4.77 -9.14 10.89
CA GLY A 57 -4.65 -10.58 10.74
C GLY A 57 -5.81 -11.28 10.02
N GLY A 58 -6.76 -10.53 9.46
CA GLY A 58 -7.91 -11.20 8.84
C GLY A 58 -8.60 -10.47 7.72
N GLU A 59 -8.84 -9.19 7.88
CA GLU A 59 -9.62 -8.44 6.90
C GLU A 59 -8.75 -8.00 5.72
N ARG A 60 -9.27 -8.17 4.51
CA ARG A 60 -8.58 -7.70 3.30
C ARG A 60 -9.10 -6.32 2.92
N VAL A 61 -8.16 -5.40 2.73
CA VAL A 61 -8.48 -4.02 2.32
C VAL A 61 -7.71 -3.72 1.05
N ARG A 62 -8.43 -3.29 0.03
CA ARG A 62 -7.85 -2.96 -1.26
C ARG A 62 -7.88 -1.45 -1.44
N VAL A 63 -6.72 -0.86 -1.73
CA VAL A 63 -6.57 0.58 -1.92
C VAL A 63 -6.14 0.84 -3.36
N ALA A 64 -6.98 1.55 -4.11
CA ALA A 64 -6.68 1.85 -5.51
C ALA A 64 -5.51 2.82 -5.63
N TRP A 65 -4.67 2.59 -6.66
CA TRP A 65 -3.58 3.51 -6.96
C TRP A 65 -4.06 4.87 -7.45
N GLY A 66 -5.26 4.91 -8.05
CA GLY A 66 -5.77 6.10 -8.72
C GLY A 66 -5.28 6.24 -10.15
N GLU A 67 -4.48 5.30 -10.61
CA GLU A 67 -3.95 5.24 -11.97
C GLU A 67 -3.60 3.78 -12.27
N SER A 68 -3.42 3.46 -13.52
CA SER A 68 -2.98 2.12 -13.92
C SER A 68 -1.46 2.07 -13.96
N LEU A 69 -0.87 1.17 -13.18
CA LEU A 69 0.56 0.94 -13.18
C LEU A 69 0.90 -0.18 -14.14
N THR A 70 1.99 -0.02 -14.87
CA THR A 70 2.44 -1.01 -15.85
C THR A 70 3.84 -1.54 -15.55
N GLU A 71 4.59 -0.88 -14.68
CA GLU A 71 5.97 -1.21 -14.38
C GLU A 71 6.22 -1.18 -12.88
N ARG A 72 7.11 -2.08 -12.43
CA ARG A 72 7.48 -2.17 -11.01
C ARG A 72 7.99 -0.84 -10.45
N ALA A 73 8.76 -0.10 -11.22
CA ALA A 73 9.33 1.17 -10.75
C ALA A 73 8.26 2.19 -10.34
N GLN A 74 7.08 2.11 -10.94
CA GLN A 74 5.97 3.00 -10.60
C GLN A 74 5.38 2.73 -9.23
N VAL A 75 5.50 1.50 -8.73
CA VAL A 75 4.91 1.10 -7.44
C VAL A 75 5.48 1.93 -6.30
N ARG A 76 6.79 2.16 -6.29
CA ARG A 76 7.44 2.94 -5.23
C ARG A 76 6.84 4.34 -5.13
N MET A 77 6.71 5.03 -6.26
CA MET A 77 6.15 6.38 -6.27
C MET A 77 4.66 6.38 -5.91
N ALA A 78 3.94 5.36 -6.37
CA ALA A 78 2.52 5.23 -6.03
C ALA A 78 2.32 5.02 -4.53
N VAL A 79 3.16 4.21 -3.89
CA VAL A 79 3.11 3.99 -2.44
C VAL A 79 3.38 5.30 -1.69
N VAL A 80 4.39 6.06 -2.12
CA VAL A 80 4.70 7.36 -1.49
C VAL A 80 3.49 8.30 -1.59
N ARG A 81 2.85 8.34 -2.76
CA ARG A 81 1.67 9.18 -2.95
C ARG A 81 0.52 8.74 -2.05
N LEU A 82 0.24 7.43 -1.98
CA LEU A 82 -0.80 6.92 -1.09
C LEU A 82 -0.49 7.26 0.37
N TYR A 83 0.75 7.13 0.78
CA TYR A 83 1.16 7.47 2.14
C TYR A 83 0.89 8.95 2.44
N ARG A 84 1.27 9.84 1.54
CA ARG A 84 1.04 11.28 1.71
C ARG A 84 -0.44 11.61 1.76
N ASP A 85 -1.22 11.00 0.87
CA ASP A 85 -2.67 11.21 0.83
C ASP A 85 -3.32 10.70 2.13
N ALA A 86 -2.85 9.58 2.63
CA ALA A 86 -3.35 9.02 3.89
C ALA A 86 -3.01 9.93 5.08
N CYS A 87 -1.79 10.45 5.14
CA CYS A 87 -1.40 11.41 6.17
C CYS A 87 -2.29 12.64 6.13
N HIS A 88 -2.55 13.16 4.94
CA HIS A 88 -3.43 14.31 4.76
C HIS A 88 -4.84 13.99 5.26
N ALA A 89 -5.38 12.84 4.91
CA ALA A 89 -6.71 12.41 5.35
C ALA A 89 -6.80 12.27 6.87
N LEU A 90 -5.71 11.86 7.51
CA LEU A 90 -5.66 11.68 8.97
C LEU A 90 -5.28 12.95 9.73
N GLY A 91 -4.89 14.00 9.03
CA GLY A 91 -4.45 15.25 9.66
C GLY A 91 -3.12 15.12 10.38
N ILE A 92 -2.24 14.23 9.93
CA ILE A 92 -0.90 14.03 10.50
C ILE A 92 0.17 14.45 9.50
N PRO A 93 1.36 14.86 9.97
CA PRO A 93 2.45 15.22 9.04
C PRO A 93 3.02 13.98 8.37
N ALA A 94 3.32 14.09 7.08
CA ALA A 94 4.01 13.05 6.36
C ALA A 94 5.51 13.15 6.63
N ARG A 95 6.19 11.99 6.72
CA ARG A 95 7.64 12.00 6.80
C ARG A 95 8.20 12.48 5.46
N GLY A 96 9.30 13.22 5.51
CA GLY A 96 9.87 13.82 4.32
C GLY A 96 10.60 12.86 3.41
N GLU A 97 10.91 11.65 3.86
CA GLU A 97 11.71 10.68 3.12
C GLU A 97 11.11 9.30 3.08
N HIS A 98 11.33 8.66 1.97
CA HIS A 98 10.92 7.28 1.73
C HIS A 98 11.96 6.52 0.89
#